data_9277d8ccb532a63fb068c79f6b341548
#
_entry.id   9277d8ccb532a63fb068c79f6b341548
#
_cell.length_a   1.000
_cell.length_b   1.000
_cell.length_c   1.000
_cell.angle_alpha   90.00
_cell.angle_beta   90.00
_cell.angle_gamma   90.00
#
_symmetry.space_group_name_H-M   'P 1'
#
loop_
_entity.id
_entity.type
_entity.pdbx_description
1 polymer ?
#
loop_
_entity_poly.entity_id
_entity_poly.type
_entity_poly.pdbx_seq_one_letter_code
_entity_poly.pdbx_strand_id
1 'polypeptide(L)'
;MAQWIAACATGDIDREDVIPFDHDGNAYAIYRSPDDAYYATDGHCSHEQTLLCDGLVMGDVIECPMHNGRFDYTSGKALGAPVLIDLRTYPTRVIDGTVYIDVG
;
A
#
# COMPACT_ATOMS: atom_id res chain seq x y z
N MET A 1 2.67 11.53 -17.02
CA MET A 1 2.17 12.73 -16.33
C MET A 1 1.59 12.35 -14.99
N ALA A 2 1.73 13.20 -14.00
CA ALA A 2 1.17 12.96 -12.68
C ALA A 2 -0.36 13.07 -12.71
N GLN A 3 -1.03 12.19 -11.99
CA GLN A 3 -2.46 12.27 -11.75
C GLN A 3 -2.73 12.05 -10.27
N TRP A 4 -2.83 13.14 -9.52
CA TRP A 4 -3.06 13.09 -8.09
C TRP A 4 -4.54 12.97 -7.78
N ILE A 5 -4.89 11.94 -7.01
CA ILE A 5 -6.27 11.70 -6.59
C ILE A 5 -6.34 11.59 -5.07
N ALA A 6 -7.44 12.08 -4.50
CA ALA A 6 -7.68 11.95 -3.07
C ALA A 6 -8.04 10.49 -2.75
N ALA A 7 -7.29 9.86 -1.87
CA ALA A 7 -7.52 8.47 -1.50
C ALA A 7 -8.31 8.34 -0.19
N CYS A 8 -7.90 9.05 0.85
CA CYS A 8 -8.53 8.94 2.16
C CYS A 8 -8.12 10.11 3.05
N ALA A 9 -8.78 10.25 4.19
CA ALA A 9 -8.33 11.14 5.24
C ALA A 9 -7.18 10.48 6.03
N THR A 10 -6.30 11.29 6.60
CA THR A 10 -5.19 10.76 7.42
C THR A 10 -5.67 9.90 8.58
N GLY A 11 -6.80 10.28 9.18
CA GLY A 11 -7.39 9.53 10.30
C GLY A 11 -8.12 8.25 9.91
N ASP A 12 -8.27 7.97 8.61
CA ASP A 12 -8.93 6.74 8.16
C ASP A 12 -8.03 5.51 8.31
N ILE A 13 -6.74 5.70 8.51
CA ILE A 13 -5.78 4.61 8.67
C ILE A 13 -5.17 4.72 10.06
N ASP A 14 -5.27 3.65 10.84
CA ASP A 14 -4.57 3.57 12.11
C ASP A 14 -3.06 3.49 11.87
N ARG A 15 -2.29 3.89 12.89
CA ARG A 15 -0.83 3.76 12.82
C ARG A 15 -0.45 2.30 12.64
N GLU A 16 0.52 2.03 11.77
CA GLU A 16 1.00 0.69 11.43
C GLU A 16 -0.15 -0.19 10.89
N ASP A 17 -0.87 0.34 9.89
CA ASP A 17 -2.01 -0.35 9.30
C ASP A 17 -2.12 -0.06 7.81
N VAL A 18 -3.07 -0.70 7.15
CA VAL A 18 -3.33 -0.63 5.71
C VAL A 18 -4.82 -0.61 5.45
N ILE A 19 -5.24 0.16 4.45
CA ILE A 19 -6.64 0.16 3.98
C ILE A 19 -6.69 -0.03 2.47
N PRO A 20 -7.81 -0.56 1.94
CA PRO A 20 -8.01 -0.65 0.50
C PRO A 20 -8.45 0.69 -0.08
N PHE A 21 -8.15 0.91 -1.35
CA PHE A 21 -8.65 2.04 -2.11
C PHE A 21 -8.83 1.62 -3.57
N ASP A 22 -10.02 1.83 -4.12
CA ASP A 22 -10.32 1.52 -5.51
C ASP A 22 -10.52 2.79 -6.31
N HIS A 23 -9.94 2.83 -7.51
CA HIS A 23 -10.09 3.95 -8.42
C HIS A 23 -10.00 3.47 -9.87
N ASP A 24 -11.01 3.81 -10.69
CA ASP A 24 -11.08 3.44 -12.11
C ASP A 24 -10.86 1.94 -12.35
N GLY A 25 -11.42 1.09 -11.49
CA GLY A 25 -11.32 -0.35 -11.62
C GLY A 25 -10.00 -0.94 -11.13
N ASN A 26 -9.10 -0.11 -10.61
CA ASN A 26 -7.82 -0.57 -10.07
C ASN A 26 -7.87 -0.57 -8.55
N ALA A 27 -7.26 -1.60 -7.94
CA ALA A 27 -7.16 -1.72 -6.49
C ALA A 27 -5.80 -1.22 -6.03
N TYR A 28 -5.80 -0.41 -4.98
CA TYR A 28 -4.61 0.12 -4.32
C TYR A 28 -4.64 -0.23 -2.85
N ALA A 29 -3.47 -0.25 -2.22
CA ALA A 29 -3.34 -0.35 -0.77
C ALA A 29 -2.67 0.92 -0.27
N ILE A 30 -3.24 1.54 0.75
CA ILE A 30 -2.72 2.77 1.37
C ILE A 30 -2.26 2.41 2.77
N TYR A 31 -1.03 2.75 3.10
CA TYR A 31 -0.38 2.38 4.35
C TYR A 31 -0.09 3.61 5.20
N ARG A 32 -0.20 3.45 6.51
CA ARG A 32 0.32 4.41 7.48
C ARG A 32 1.40 3.71 8.28
N SER A 33 2.64 4.20 8.18
CA SER A 33 3.77 3.59 8.90
C SER A 33 3.72 3.93 10.39
N PRO A 34 4.50 3.22 11.22
CA PRO A 34 4.64 3.58 12.64
C PRO A 34 5.11 5.02 12.86
N ASP A 35 5.81 5.61 11.88
CA ASP A 35 6.33 6.97 11.92
C ASP A 35 5.35 8.01 11.39
N ASP A 36 4.09 7.64 11.14
CA ASP A 36 3.05 8.51 10.58
C ASP A 36 3.34 8.98 9.16
N ALA A 37 4.13 8.24 8.39
CA ALA A 37 4.29 8.45 6.96
C ALA A 37 3.28 7.61 6.19
N TYR A 38 2.88 8.07 5.00
CA TYR A 38 1.87 7.39 4.19
C TYR A 38 2.50 6.89 2.90
N TYR A 39 2.09 5.68 2.50
CA TYR A 39 2.61 5.01 1.31
C TYR A 39 1.48 4.35 0.54
N ALA A 40 1.70 4.07 -0.74
CA ALA A 40 0.71 3.41 -1.58
C ALA A 40 1.37 2.41 -2.50
N THR A 41 0.74 1.25 -2.66
CA THR A 41 1.17 0.20 -3.60
C THR A 41 -0.04 -0.29 -4.36
N ASP A 42 0.19 -1.17 -5.36
CA ASP A 42 -0.88 -1.98 -5.91
C ASP A 42 -1.59 -2.72 -4.78
N GLY A 43 -2.89 -2.91 -4.91
CA GLY A 43 -3.70 -3.52 -3.86
C GLY A 43 -3.61 -5.03 -3.78
N HIS A 44 -3.16 -5.69 -4.87
CA HIS A 44 -3.02 -7.15 -4.92
C HIS A 44 -1.57 -7.57 -4.71
N CYS A 45 -1.39 -8.71 -4.04
CA CYS A 45 -0.09 -9.34 -3.93
C CYS A 45 0.40 -9.71 -5.32
N SER A 46 1.69 -9.46 -5.62
CA SER A 46 2.26 -9.76 -6.93
C SER A 46 2.31 -11.27 -7.22
N HIS A 47 2.22 -12.10 -6.19
CA HIS A 47 2.23 -13.56 -6.29
C HIS A 47 0.82 -14.13 -6.47
N GLU A 48 -0.19 -13.50 -5.86
CA GLU A 48 -1.58 -13.99 -5.81
C GLU A 48 -2.55 -12.85 -6.06
N GLN A 49 -3.81 -13.20 -6.41
CA GLN A 49 -4.90 -12.21 -6.54
C GLN A 49 -5.50 -11.82 -5.18
N THR A 50 -4.73 -11.99 -4.12
CA THR A 50 -5.14 -11.68 -2.76
C THR A 50 -4.93 -10.20 -2.47
N LEU A 51 -5.89 -9.58 -1.78
CA LEU A 51 -5.78 -8.18 -1.39
C LEU A 51 -4.80 -8.02 -0.22
N LEU A 52 -3.84 -7.12 -0.39
CA LEU A 52 -2.85 -6.82 0.65
C LEU A 52 -3.47 -6.20 1.91
N CYS A 53 -4.61 -5.50 1.76
CA CYS A 53 -5.31 -4.91 2.90
C CYS A 53 -5.84 -5.96 3.88
N ASP A 54 -5.94 -7.22 3.47
CA ASP A 54 -6.30 -8.34 4.35
C ASP A 54 -5.09 -8.94 5.07
N GLY A 55 -3.89 -8.41 4.80
CA GLY A 55 -2.65 -8.86 5.38
C GLY A 55 -2.29 -8.12 6.67
N LEU A 56 -1.03 -8.26 7.08
CA LEU A 56 -0.53 -7.71 8.34
C LEU A 56 0.60 -6.74 8.08
N VAL A 57 0.48 -5.53 8.63
CA VAL A 57 1.55 -4.54 8.61
C VAL A 57 2.43 -4.71 9.85
N MET A 58 3.74 -4.82 9.63
CA MET A 58 4.74 -4.93 10.69
C MET A 58 5.88 -3.96 10.35
N GLY A 59 5.91 -2.81 11.02
CA GLY A 59 6.88 -1.75 10.68
C GLY A 59 6.69 -1.29 9.25
N ASP A 60 7.71 -1.44 8.41
CA ASP A 60 7.70 -1.09 6.99
C ASP A 60 7.36 -2.26 6.08
N VAL A 61 6.87 -3.38 6.64
CA VAL A 61 6.59 -4.61 5.91
C VAL A 61 5.11 -4.89 5.89
N ILE A 62 4.60 -5.28 4.71
CA ILE A 62 3.27 -5.88 4.55
C ILE A 62 3.41 -7.37 4.29
N GLU A 63 2.76 -8.19 5.10
CA GLU A 63 2.72 -9.62 4.91
C GLU A 63 1.41 -10.00 4.23
N CYS A 64 1.52 -10.63 3.05
CA CYS A 64 0.37 -11.14 2.32
C CYS A 64 -0.29 -12.26 3.13
N PRO A 65 -1.65 -12.31 3.23
CA PRO A 65 -2.31 -13.36 3.99
C PRO A 65 -2.16 -14.75 3.38
N MET A 66 -1.77 -14.83 2.10
CA MET A 66 -1.53 -16.10 1.42
C MET A 66 -0.04 -16.40 1.37
N HIS A 67 0.36 -17.56 1.91
CA HIS A 67 1.75 -18.07 1.86
C HIS A 67 2.78 -17.19 2.56
N ASN A 68 2.33 -16.21 3.37
CA ASN A 68 3.19 -15.32 4.16
C ASN A 68 4.25 -14.57 3.33
N GLY A 69 3.93 -14.23 2.08
CA GLY A 69 4.78 -13.38 1.26
C GLY A 69 4.94 -12.00 1.86
N ARG A 70 6.14 -11.43 1.80
CA ARG A 70 6.44 -10.13 2.43
C ARG A 70 7.01 -9.14 1.45
N PHE A 71 6.61 -7.89 1.60
CA PHE A 71 7.12 -6.77 0.83
C PHE A 71 7.44 -5.61 1.75
N ASP A 72 8.47 -4.86 1.40
CA ASP A 72 8.69 -3.53 1.97
C ASP A 72 7.75 -2.57 1.24
N TYR A 73 6.69 -2.10 1.90
CA TYR A 73 5.70 -1.26 1.23
C TYR A 73 6.21 0.15 0.93
N THR A 74 7.31 0.58 1.53
CA THR A 74 7.88 1.90 1.26
C THR A 74 8.60 1.93 -0.08
N SER A 75 9.12 0.80 -0.54
CA SER A 75 9.83 0.66 -1.81
C SER A 75 9.14 -0.27 -2.80
N GLY A 76 8.23 -1.11 -2.31
CA GLY A 76 7.58 -2.16 -3.10
C GLY A 76 8.40 -3.42 -3.22
N LYS A 77 9.58 -3.48 -2.61
CA LYS A 77 10.52 -4.57 -2.83
C LYS A 77 10.03 -5.89 -2.21
N ALA A 78 10.03 -6.96 -3.01
CA ALA A 78 9.76 -8.31 -2.53
C ALA A 78 10.91 -8.78 -1.62
N LEU A 79 10.57 -9.37 -0.47
CA LEU A 79 11.54 -9.73 0.56
C LEU A 79 11.86 -11.23 0.60
N GLY A 80 11.59 -11.94 -0.49
CA GLY A 80 11.94 -13.35 -0.61
C GLY A 80 10.76 -14.23 -1.01
N ALA A 81 11.04 -15.51 -1.27
CA ALA A 81 10.03 -16.46 -1.69
C ALA A 81 8.89 -16.55 -0.66
N PRO A 82 7.64 -16.78 -1.09
CA PRO A 82 7.23 -17.04 -2.48
C PRO A 82 7.10 -15.81 -3.37
N VAL A 83 7.27 -14.58 -2.84
CA VAL A 83 7.14 -13.36 -3.63
C VAL A 83 8.48 -13.01 -4.24
N LEU A 84 8.54 -12.98 -5.59
CA LEU A 84 9.76 -12.71 -6.35
C LEU A 84 9.64 -11.45 -7.21
N ILE A 85 8.43 -10.90 -7.33
CA ILE A 85 8.15 -9.73 -8.16
C ILE A 85 7.75 -8.59 -7.23
N ASP A 86 8.42 -7.44 -7.37
CA ASP A 86 8.16 -6.27 -6.55
C ASP A 86 6.75 -5.73 -6.80
N LEU A 87 6.18 -5.08 -5.79
CA LEU A 87 4.95 -4.32 -5.92
C LEU A 87 5.23 -2.98 -6.61
N ARG A 88 4.30 -2.54 -7.44
CA ARG A 88 4.34 -1.18 -7.94
C ARG A 88 3.96 -0.23 -6.81
N THR A 89 4.74 0.84 -6.63
CA THR A 89 4.45 1.88 -5.65
C THR A 89 3.96 3.14 -6.34
N TYR A 90 3.27 3.98 -5.58
CA TYR A 90 2.71 5.25 -6.06
C TYR A 90 3.13 6.35 -5.10
N PRO A 91 3.58 7.51 -5.60
CA PRO A 91 3.88 8.64 -4.73
C PRO A 91 2.68 9.06 -3.91
N THR A 92 2.90 9.49 -2.69
CA THR A 92 1.86 9.98 -1.80
C THR A 92 2.16 11.41 -1.37
N ARG A 93 1.11 12.12 -0.98
CA ARG A 93 1.18 13.51 -0.51
C ARG A 93 0.05 13.73 0.47
N VAL A 94 0.33 14.43 1.55
CA VAL A 94 -0.70 14.79 2.53
C VAL A 94 -0.91 16.31 2.47
N ILE A 95 -2.16 16.73 2.25
CA ILE A 95 -2.55 18.13 2.20
C ILE A 95 -3.83 18.28 3.01
N ASP A 96 -3.80 19.14 4.05
CA ASP A 96 -4.96 19.44 4.89
C ASP A 96 -5.68 18.20 5.39
N GLY A 97 -4.94 17.20 5.88
CA GLY A 97 -5.51 15.99 6.46
C GLY A 97 -6.02 14.99 5.43
N THR A 98 -5.76 15.18 4.15
CA THR A 98 -6.13 14.24 3.08
C THR A 98 -4.89 13.64 2.46
N VAL A 99 -4.92 12.31 2.29
CA VAL A 99 -3.85 11.57 1.60
C VAL A 99 -4.19 11.51 0.12
N TYR A 100 -3.27 11.99 -0.71
CA TYR A 100 -3.36 11.91 -2.18
C TYR A 100 -2.34 10.92 -2.68
N ILE A 101 -2.69 10.22 -3.76
CA ILE A 101 -1.75 9.34 -4.46
C ILE A 101 -1.67 9.74 -5.92
N ASP A 102 -0.49 9.55 -6.50
CA ASP A 102 -0.26 9.80 -7.93
C ASP A 102 -0.38 8.46 -8.67
N VAL A 103 -1.45 8.31 -9.45
CA VAL A 103 -1.75 7.05 -10.17
C VAL A 103 -1.40 7.13 -11.65
N GLY A 104 -0.88 8.22 -12.07
CA GLY A 104 -0.59 8.41 -13.47
C GLY A 104 0.72 8.98 -13.79
#